data_ad5cbd5c6f194eabbd594a0dc59e39dc
#
_entry.id   ad5cbd5c6f194eabbd594a0dc59e39dc
#
_cell.length_a   1.000
_cell.length_b   1.000
_cell.length_c   1.000
_cell.angle_alpha   90.00
_cell.angle_beta   90.00
_cell.angle_gamma   90.00
#
_symmetry.space_group_name_H-M   'P 1'
#
loop_
_entity.id
_entity.type
_entity.pdbx_description
1 polymer ?
#
loop_
_entity_poly.entity_id
_entity_poly.type
_entity_poly.pdbx_seq_one_letter_code
_entity_poly.pdbx_strand_id
1 'polypeptide(L)'
;MPKSTHTARGRMNGRRVPVSSNGILYPLDLAYTQAGIPQPKVHEISPKDIPFPYRSLLVHENDMTLTLERHFGGPVMLRTLSTVANGSWYLRRVLLVQEYSGRPVEMGAIRLRIDIFKPHLRGQILRN
;
A
#
# COMPACT_ATOMS: atom_id res chain seq x y z
N MET A 1 -24.78 -10.26 52.59
CA MET A 1 -23.77 -9.89 51.58
C MET A 1 -24.21 -10.43 50.22
N PRO A 2 -24.84 -9.66 49.38
CA PRO A 2 -25.15 -10.14 48.03
C PRO A 2 -23.96 -9.84 47.12
N LYS A 3 -23.52 -10.87 46.42
CA LYS A 3 -22.43 -10.76 45.38
C LYS A 3 -23.03 -10.16 44.11
N SER A 4 -22.44 -9.05 43.70
CA SER A 4 -22.76 -8.33 42.50
C SER A 4 -22.27 -9.12 41.26
N THR A 5 -23.19 -9.56 40.43
CA THR A 5 -22.89 -10.16 39.14
C THR A 5 -22.61 -9.05 38.12
N HIS A 6 -21.37 -8.92 37.72
CA HIS A 6 -20.99 -8.02 36.65
C HIS A 6 -21.29 -8.68 35.29
N THR A 7 -22.34 -8.18 34.66
CA THR A 7 -22.63 -8.51 33.26
C THR A 7 -21.60 -7.88 32.35
N ALA A 8 -20.73 -8.68 31.75
CA ALA A 8 -19.80 -8.26 30.76
C ALA A 8 -20.51 -7.82 29.48
N ARG A 9 -20.61 -6.52 29.24
CA ARG A 9 -21.03 -5.97 27.96
C ARG A 9 -19.95 -6.29 26.93
N GLY A 10 -20.30 -7.10 25.95
CA GLY A 10 -19.46 -7.38 24.80
C GLY A 10 -19.11 -6.08 24.07
N ARG A 11 -17.85 -5.69 24.16
CA ARG A 11 -17.28 -4.64 23.30
C ARG A 11 -17.12 -5.22 21.91
N MET A 12 -17.91 -4.70 20.97
CA MET A 12 -17.59 -4.87 19.54
C MET A 12 -16.18 -4.33 19.31
N ASN A 13 -15.29 -5.24 18.97
CA ASN A 13 -13.91 -4.92 18.55
C ASN A 13 -13.99 -4.14 17.23
N GLY A 14 -14.12 -2.83 17.32
CA GLY A 14 -13.72 -1.96 16.23
C GLY A 14 -12.22 -2.21 15.99
N ARG A 15 -11.88 -2.91 14.92
CA ARG A 15 -10.50 -3.09 14.50
C ARG A 15 -9.91 -1.70 14.31
N ARG A 16 -9.19 -1.22 15.33
CA ARG A 16 -8.31 -0.07 15.14
C ARG A 16 -7.27 -0.50 14.12
N VAL A 17 -7.30 0.15 12.96
CA VAL A 17 -6.19 0.06 12.03
C VAL A 17 -4.94 0.50 12.81
N PRO A 18 -3.93 -0.37 12.98
CA PRO A 18 -2.73 0.03 13.71
C PRO A 18 -2.17 1.28 13.05
N VAL A 19 -1.93 2.32 13.85
CA VAL A 19 -1.13 3.44 13.39
C VAL A 19 0.25 2.86 13.14
N SER A 20 0.58 2.64 11.87
CA SER A 20 1.85 2.09 11.48
C SER A 20 2.96 2.93 12.11
N SER A 21 3.76 2.31 12.97
CA SER A 21 5.12 2.79 13.17
C SER A 21 5.77 2.87 11.79
N ASN A 22 6.53 3.92 11.50
CA ASN A 22 7.22 4.16 10.22
C ASN A 22 8.20 3.03 9.85
N GLY A 23 7.70 1.80 9.77
CA GLY A 23 8.46 0.62 9.39
C GLY A 23 8.79 0.61 7.89
N ILE A 24 9.76 -0.20 7.51
CA ILE A 24 10.25 -0.32 6.13
C ILE A 24 9.14 -0.71 5.14
N LEU A 25 8.09 -1.40 5.60
CA LEU A 25 6.94 -1.79 4.77
C LEU A 25 5.83 -0.73 4.67
N TYR A 26 5.91 0.36 5.44
CA TYR A 26 4.86 1.37 5.40
C TYR A 26 4.84 2.12 4.05
N PRO A 27 3.68 2.33 3.41
CA PRO A 27 2.30 2.00 3.83
C PRO A 27 1.79 0.64 3.34
N LEU A 28 2.65 -0.20 2.79
CA LEU A 28 2.28 -1.51 2.26
C LEU A 28 1.73 -2.46 3.34
N ASP A 29 2.25 -2.36 4.57
CA ASP A 29 1.76 -3.10 5.74
C ASP A 29 0.28 -2.83 6.02
N LEU A 30 -0.17 -1.57 5.87
CA LEU A 30 -1.58 -1.22 5.98
C LEU A 30 -2.43 -1.88 4.90
N ALA A 31 -1.93 -1.92 3.67
CA ALA A 31 -2.63 -2.55 2.55
C ALA A 31 -2.76 -4.06 2.75
N TYR A 32 -1.72 -4.74 3.25
CA TYR A 32 -1.78 -6.16 3.61
C TYR A 32 -2.82 -6.42 4.70
N THR A 33 -2.79 -5.63 5.78
CA THR A 33 -3.72 -5.76 6.89
C THR A 33 -5.18 -5.62 6.44
N GLN A 34 -5.48 -4.63 5.60
CA GLN A 34 -6.82 -4.40 5.10
C GLN A 34 -7.31 -5.49 4.15
N ALA A 35 -6.41 -6.04 3.36
CA ALA A 35 -6.73 -7.13 2.44
C ALA A 35 -6.82 -8.50 3.15
N GLY A 36 -6.49 -8.58 4.45
CA GLY A 36 -6.42 -9.85 5.17
C GLY A 36 -5.30 -10.77 4.68
N ILE A 37 -4.28 -10.20 4.05
CA ILE A 37 -3.13 -10.92 3.52
C ILE A 37 -2.04 -10.95 4.59
N PRO A 38 -1.42 -12.10 4.88
CA PRO A 38 -0.29 -12.18 5.80
C PRO A 38 0.86 -11.30 5.35
N GLN A 39 1.46 -10.58 6.29
CA GLN A 39 2.64 -9.78 5.98
C GLN A 39 3.85 -10.69 5.73
N PRO A 40 4.66 -10.41 4.70
CA PRO A 40 5.87 -11.16 4.46
C PRO A 40 6.91 -10.90 5.56
N LYS A 41 7.76 -11.86 5.79
CA LYS A 41 8.98 -11.63 6.57
C LYS A 41 9.94 -10.80 5.74
N VAL A 42 10.40 -9.70 6.31
CA VAL A 42 11.32 -8.79 5.63
C VAL A 42 12.57 -8.57 6.45
N HIS A 43 13.67 -8.32 5.75
CA HIS A 43 14.95 -7.91 6.33
C HIS A 43 15.37 -6.61 5.64
N GLU A 44 15.82 -5.66 6.43
CA GLU A 44 16.44 -4.45 5.91
C GLU A 44 17.85 -4.78 5.43
N ILE A 45 18.17 -4.39 4.20
CA ILE A 45 19.50 -4.52 3.61
C ILE A 45 19.97 -3.19 3.05
N SER A 46 21.28 -3.00 3.00
CA SER A 46 21.84 -1.81 2.37
C SER A 46 21.56 -1.81 0.87
N PRO A 47 21.31 -0.64 0.24
CA PRO A 47 21.11 -0.55 -1.20
C PRO A 47 22.22 -1.20 -2.04
N LYS A 48 23.47 -1.13 -1.57
CA LYS A 48 24.62 -1.78 -2.22
C LYS A 48 24.56 -3.31 -2.21
N ASP A 49 23.83 -3.90 -1.28
CA ASP A 49 23.74 -5.34 -1.10
C ASP A 49 22.54 -5.95 -1.82
N ILE A 50 21.70 -5.12 -2.45
CA ILE A 50 20.58 -5.59 -3.27
C ILE A 50 21.13 -6.24 -4.54
N PRO A 51 20.77 -7.51 -4.84
CA PRO A 51 21.25 -8.19 -6.04
C PRO A 51 20.67 -7.60 -7.32
N PHE A 52 21.38 -7.76 -8.43
CA PHE A 52 20.84 -7.47 -9.76
C PHE A 52 19.81 -8.55 -10.17
N PRO A 53 18.74 -8.19 -10.92
CA PRO A 53 18.44 -6.88 -11.49
C PRO A 53 17.74 -5.89 -10.51
N TYR A 54 17.40 -6.33 -9.30
CA TYR A 54 16.60 -5.52 -8.37
C TYR A 54 17.28 -4.23 -7.96
N ARG A 55 18.62 -4.21 -7.87
CA ARG A 55 19.33 -2.98 -7.56
C ARG A 55 19.08 -1.88 -8.59
N SER A 56 19.15 -2.19 -9.87
CA SER A 56 18.89 -1.21 -10.93
C SER A 56 17.43 -0.77 -11.00
N LEU A 57 16.51 -1.62 -10.54
CA LEU A 57 15.08 -1.31 -10.51
C LEU A 57 14.65 -0.49 -9.28
N LEU A 58 15.36 -0.62 -8.16
CA LEU A 58 14.93 -0.06 -6.88
C LEU A 58 15.84 1.07 -6.36
N VAL A 59 17.11 1.10 -6.77
CA VAL A 59 18.10 2.07 -6.26
C VAL A 59 18.37 3.14 -7.33
N HIS A 60 17.47 4.11 -7.42
CA HIS A 60 17.56 5.25 -8.33
C HIS A 60 16.62 6.36 -7.88
N GLU A 61 16.76 7.55 -8.47
CA GLU A 61 15.90 8.72 -8.26
C GLU A 61 14.97 8.98 -9.46
N ASN A 62 14.87 8.04 -10.39
CA ASN A 62 14.04 8.14 -11.57
C ASN A 62 12.59 7.75 -11.26
N ASP A 63 11.70 8.07 -12.20
CA ASP A 63 10.32 7.58 -12.17
C ASP A 63 10.28 6.05 -12.28
N MET A 64 9.54 5.41 -11.37
CA MET A 64 9.48 3.95 -11.30
C MET A 64 8.80 3.34 -12.52
N THR A 65 7.73 3.95 -13.01
CA THR A 65 7.01 3.48 -14.20
C THR A 65 7.93 3.42 -15.41
N LEU A 66 8.63 4.50 -15.69
CA LEU A 66 9.59 4.55 -16.80
C LEU A 66 10.76 3.57 -16.62
N THR A 67 11.21 3.38 -15.39
CA THR A 67 12.28 2.41 -15.08
C THR A 67 11.83 0.99 -15.39
N LEU A 68 10.61 0.63 -14.99
CA LEU A 68 10.01 -0.69 -15.28
C LEU A 68 9.76 -0.87 -16.78
N GLU A 69 9.23 0.13 -17.47
CA GLU A 69 9.00 0.08 -18.91
C GLU A 69 10.29 -0.17 -19.70
N ARG A 70 11.37 0.50 -19.34
CA ARG A 70 12.68 0.29 -19.95
C ARG A 70 13.24 -1.10 -19.68
N HIS A 71 13.08 -1.58 -18.44
CA HIS A 71 13.60 -2.91 -18.06
C HIS A 71 12.84 -4.04 -18.74
N PHE A 72 11.52 -3.95 -18.84
CA PHE A 72 10.67 -4.98 -19.40
C PHE A 72 10.39 -4.81 -20.91
N GLY A 73 10.86 -3.72 -21.52
CA GLY A 73 10.78 -3.48 -22.95
C GLY A 73 9.39 -3.14 -23.48
N GLY A 74 8.55 -2.48 -22.67
CA GLY A 74 7.23 -2.06 -23.11
C GLY A 74 6.43 -1.34 -22.01
N PRO A 75 5.28 -0.76 -22.39
CA PRO A 75 4.47 0.02 -21.46
C PRO A 75 3.90 -0.80 -20.32
N VAL A 76 3.78 -0.17 -19.15
CA VAL A 76 3.10 -0.72 -17.99
C VAL A 76 1.84 0.07 -17.67
N MET A 77 0.82 -0.64 -17.19
CA MET A 77 -0.45 -0.07 -16.76
C MET A 77 -0.62 -0.23 -15.26
N LEU A 78 -1.22 0.78 -14.63
CA LEU A 78 -1.60 0.73 -13.23
C LEU A 78 -2.99 0.12 -13.10
N ARG A 79 -3.10 -0.93 -12.28
CA ARG A 79 -4.37 -1.51 -11.83
C ARG A 79 -4.56 -1.26 -10.36
N THR A 80 -5.69 -0.68 -9.98
CA THR A 80 -6.06 -0.54 -8.58
C THR A 80 -6.65 -1.86 -8.08
N LEU A 81 -6.04 -2.43 -7.04
CA LEU A 81 -6.49 -3.67 -6.42
C LEU A 81 -7.49 -3.43 -5.30
N SER A 82 -7.28 -2.39 -4.50
CA SER A 82 -8.17 -2.00 -3.42
C SER A 82 -7.96 -0.56 -3.02
N THR A 83 -9.02 0.06 -2.52
CA THR A 83 -9.01 1.42 -2.00
C THR A 83 -9.72 1.48 -0.66
N VAL A 84 -9.21 2.30 0.25
CA VAL A 84 -9.87 2.61 1.51
C VAL A 84 -9.76 4.10 1.78
N ALA A 85 -10.91 4.74 1.99
CA ALA A 85 -10.98 6.11 2.45
C ALA A 85 -11.40 6.12 3.94
N ASN A 86 -10.65 6.84 4.77
CA ASN A 86 -10.94 7.01 6.18
C ASN A 86 -10.66 8.45 6.59
N GLY A 87 -11.71 9.26 6.71
CA GLY A 87 -11.59 10.69 7.00
C GLY A 87 -10.74 11.40 5.95
N SER A 88 -9.64 12.01 6.39
CA SER A 88 -8.71 12.73 5.52
C SER A 88 -7.73 11.82 4.77
N TRP A 89 -7.72 10.54 5.06
CA TRP A 89 -6.76 9.61 4.50
C TRP A 89 -7.38 8.71 3.43
N TYR A 90 -6.60 8.45 2.41
CA TYR A 90 -6.91 7.54 1.31
C TYR A 90 -5.74 6.59 1.11
N LEU A 91 -6.00 5.30 1.20
CA LEU A 91 -5.03 4.24 0.95
C LEU A 91 -5.44 3.49 -0.32
N ARG A 92 -4.51 3.33 -1.25
CA ARG A 92 -4.71 2.57 -2.47
C ARG A 92 -3.61 1.52 -2.62
N ARG A 93 -4.00 0.29 -2.85
CA ARG A 93 -3.11 -0.79 -3.25
C ARG A 93 -3.18 -0.95 -4.76
N VAL A 94 -2.05 -0.95 -5.41
CA VAL A 94 -1.94 -0.95 -6.85
C VAL A 94 -1.02 -2.06 -7.36
N LEU A 95 -1.24 -2.45 -8.59
CA LEU A 95 -0.40 -3.38 -9.32
C LEU A 95 -0.01 -2.73 -10.64
N LEU A 96 1.28 -2.69 -10.93
CA LEU A 96 1.78 -2.36 -12.25
C LEU A 96 1.90 -3.65 -13.06
N VAL A 97 1.32 -3.66 -14.25
CA VAL A 97 1.31 -4.82 -15.15
C VAL A 97 1.80 -4.41 -16.54
N GLN A 98 2.52 -5.30 -17.20
CA GLN A 98 2.85 -5.11 -18.61
C GLN A 98 1.57 -5.07 -19.44
N GLU A 99 1.42 -4.05 -20.29
CA GLU A 99 0.19 -3.84 -21.08
C GLU A 99 -0.13 -5.03 -21.96
N TYR A 100 0.84 -5.54 -22.71
CA TYR A 100 0.62 -6.59 -23.69
C TYR A 100 0.50 -8.01 -23.11
N SER A 101 1.19 -8.30 -22.02
CA SER A 101 1.21 -9.64 -21.42
C SER A 101 0.30 -9.77 -20.20
N GLY A 102 -0.09 -8.66 -19.59
CA GLY A 102 -0.79 -8.66 -18.30
C GLY A 102 0.08 -9.13 -17.11
N ARG A 103 1.38 -9.33 -17.35
CA ARG A 103 2.31 -9.81 -16.31
C ARG A 103 2.51 -8.77 -15.23
N PRO A 104 2.28 -9.10 -13.95
CA PRO A 104 2.59 -8.20 -12.85
C PRO A 104 4.10 -7.95 -12.75
N VAL A 105 4.49 -6.70 -12.58
CA VAL A 105 5.89 -6.28 -12.45
C VAL A 105 6.20 -5.59 -11.14
N GLU A 106 5.19 -4.95 -10.52
CA GLU A 106 5.32 -4.31 -9.23
C GLU A 106 3.99 -4.28 -8.50
N MET A 107 4.01 -4.44 -7.19
CA MET A 107 2.89 -4.15 -6.30
C MET A 107 3.30 -3.04 -5.34
N GLY A 108 2.44 -2.03 -5.21
CA GLY A 108 2.67 -0.90 -4.34
C GLY A 108 1.46 -0.52 -3.50
N ALA A 109 1.70 0.31 -2.51
CA ALA A 109 0.68 0.96 -1.73
C ALA A 109 0.96 2.45 -1.62
N ILE A 110 -0.07 3.26 -1.83
CA ILE A 110 -0.02 4.72 -1.76
C ILE A 110 -0.98 5.18 -0.68
N ARG A 111 -0.48 5.95 0.27
CA ARG A 111 -1.29 6.63 1.28
C ARG A 111 -1.24 8.12 1.06
N LEU A 112 -2.40 8.73 0.88
CA LEU A 112 -2.55 10.16 0.59
C LEU A 112 -3.42 10.83 1.64
N ARG A 113 -3.09 12.09 1.96
CA ARG A 113 -4.02 13.00 2.63
C ARG A 113 -4.85 13.70 1.57
N ILE A 114 -6.11 13.31 1.43
CA ILE A 114 -6.99 13.86 0.39
C ILE A 114 -7.56 15.22 0.74
N ASP A 115 -7.58 15.59 2.01
CA ASP A 115 -8.08 16.89 2.48
C ASP A 115 -7.20 18.09 2.06
N ILE A 116 -5.93 17.85 1.75
CA ILE A 116 -5.01 18.90 1.26
C ILE A 116 -5.25 19.27 -0.22
N PHE A 117 -5.95 18.43 -0.96
CA PHE A 117 -6.24 18.68 -2.38
C PHE A 117 -7.53 19.50 -2.54
N LYS A 118 -7.59 20.30 -3.59
CA LYS A 118 -8.82 21.01 -3.98
C LYS A 118 -9.94 20.00 -4.29
N PRO A 119 -11.25 20.35 -4.05
CA PRO A 119 -12.36 19.41 -4.19
C PRO A 119 -12.43 18.67 -5.53
N HIS A 120 -12.14 19.34 -6.65
CA HIS A 120 -12.16 18.71 -7.97
C HIS A 120 -11.05 17.66 -8.14
N LEU A 121 -9.86 17.90 -7.56
CA LEU A 121 -8.75 16.94 -7.57
C LEU A 121 -9.03 15.75 -6.66
N ARG A 122 -9.64 15.98 -5.48
CA ARG A 122 -10.11 14.87 -4.63
C ARG A 122 -11.05 13.94 -5.38
N GLY A 123 -12.02 14.50 -6.09
CA GLY A 123 -12.95 13.73 -6.90
C GLY A 123 -12.26 12.89 -7.97
N GLN A 124 -11.20 13.40 -8.59
CA GLN A 124 -10.40 12.65 -9.57
C GLN A 124 -9.60 11.51 -8.91
N ILE A 125 -8.96 11.79 -7.78
CA ILE A 125 -8.19 10.78 -7.02
C ILE A 125 -9.08 9.62 -6.57
N LEU A 126 -10.29 9.93 -6.06
CA LEU A 126 -11.21 8.93 -5.53
C LEU A 126 -11.91 8.09 -6.61
N ARG A 127 -11.93 8.55 -7.86
CA ARG A 127 -12.53 7.82 -9.00
C ARG A 127 -11.56 6.87 -9.71
N ASN A 128 -10.27 7.06 -9.54
CA ASN A 128 -9.20 6.23 -10.12
C ASN A 128 -8.66 5.26 -9.07
#